data_5b2aa5ea03d143f370d9cd65d08cff50
#
_entry.id   5b2aa5ea03d143f370d9cd65d08cff50
#
_cell.length_a   1.000
_cell.length_b   1.000
_cell.length_c   1.000
_cell.angle_alpha   90.00
_cell.angle_beta   90.00
_cell.angle_gamma   90.00
#
_symmetry.space_group_name_H-M   'P 1'
#
loop_
_entity.id
_entity.type
_entity.pdbx_description
1 polymer ?
#
loop_
_entity_poly.entity_id
_entity_poly.type
_entity_poly.pdbx_seq_one_letter_code
_entity_poly.pdbx_strand_id
1 'polypeptide(L)'
;MKKISVFSFFLFSMFAFSQIHFEKAYFINNNDLKTECLIRNVDWRNSPTTFEYKTDANSEVQKGDIKNVKVFEIYNEAKYTRATLNIDQSSDDLNQMSTKYEPEFLEKTVFLKHLVDGSVKLYKYDDGGYTKYFLETSDHQPKQLIYKPYLIDSDAKAYNRTYQKQLQKALSCSKISANDLQKTEYKETDLVKLISANNQCENPSEDQKVVAQKKGIINLSVRPRINFASMTFTNANQRGQYEMEAKTGFGIGVELEYVFPFNRNKWSVILEPTYQSYKAQQTNNDGSIFSDKASVDYSSIEFPMGIRHYFFLNNQSKLFVNAQYIFDYNLTTKFEFIDGMGRLGNTLEGKSAQNFGYGIGYQYNN
;
A
#
# COMPACT_ATOMS: atom_id res chain seq x y z
N MET A 1 -14.98 -20.88 27.38
CA MET A 1 -14.10 -19.97 26.62
C MET A 1 -13.15 -20.64 25.63
N LYS A 2 -12.55 -21.81 25.88
CA LYS A 2 -11.63 -22.50 24.92
C LYS A 2 -12.27 -22.98 23.60
N LYS A 3 -13.57 -23.29 23.56
CA LYS A 3 -14.26 -23.79 22.34
C LYS A 3 -14.61 -22.68 21.34
N ILE A 4 -14.76 -21.43 21.75
CA ILE A 4 -15.02 -20.27 20.88
C ILE A 4 -13.74 -19.89 20.13
N SER A 5 -12.56 -19.99 20.76
CA SER A 5 -11.26 -19.67 20.18
C SER A 5 -10.88 -20.59 19.00
N VAL A 6 -11.22 -21.89 19.09
CA VAL A 6 -10.94 -22.87 18.02
C VAL A 6 -11.87 -22.67 16.83
N PHE A 7 -13.11 -22.32 17.05
CA PHE A 7 -14.09 -22.04 15.98
C PHE A 7 -13.76 -20.75 15.21
N SER A 8 -13.29 -19.70 15.91
CA SER A 8 -12.77 -18.47 15.27
C SER A 8 -11.56 -18.72 14.39
N PHE A 9 -10.64 -19.60 14.79
CA PHE A 9 -9.45 -19.93 14.01
C PHE A 9 -9.79 -20.75 12.76
N PHE A 10 -10.82 -21.59 12.83
CA PHE A 10 -11.27 -22.39 11.67
C PHE A 10 -12.03 -21.54 10.62
N LEU A 11 -12.79 -20.54 11.05
CA LEU A 11 -13.42 -19.56 10.15
C LEU A 11 -12.37 -18.70 9.42
N PHE A 12 -11.27 -18.34 10.09
CA PHE A 12 -10.19 -17.57 9.47
C PHE A 12 -9.44 -18.33 8.39
N SER A 13 -9.32 -19.66 8.52
CA SER A 13 -8.66 -20.50 7.51
C SER A 13 -9.47 -20.67 6.22
N MET A 14 -10.80 -20.58 6.27
CA MET A 14 -11.65 -20.64 5.08
C MET A 14 -11.57 -19.41 4.17
N PHE A 15 -11.19 -18.24 4.70
CA PHE A 15 -11.05 -17.02 3.91
C PHE A 15 -9.72 -16.93 3.13
N ALA A 16 -8.74 -17.77 3.46
CA ALA A 16 -7.44 -17.75 2.80
C ALA A 16 -7.47 -18.25 1.34
N PHE A 17 -8.48 -18.99 0.93
CA PHE A 17 -8.59 -19.57 -0.41
C PHE A 17 -9.28 -18.68 -1.46
N SER A 18 -9.87 -17.54 -1.06
CA SER A 18 -10.74 -16.76 -1.93
C SER A 18 -10.02 -15.76 -2.87
N GLN A 19 -8.68 -15.74 -2.96
CA GLN A 19 -7.98 -14.62 -3.60
C GLN A 19 -7.05 -14.99 -4.77
N ILE A 20 -7.17 -16.19 -5.33
CA ILE A 20 -6.36 -16.59 -6.47
C ILE A 20 -7.11 -16.15 -7.75
N HIS A 21 -6.82 -14.93 -8.24
CA HIS A 21 -7.30 -14.49 -9.53
C HIS A 21 -6.32 -14.94 -10.63
N PHE A 22 -6.77 -15.87 -11.47
CA PHE A 22 -6.14 -16.20 -12.72
C PHE A 22 -6.76 -15.32 -13.80
N GLU A 23 -5.94 -14.56 -14.52
CA GLU A 23 -6.34 -13.60 -15.53
C GLU A 23 -5.94 -14.08 -16.91
N LYS A 24 -6.72 -13.69 -17.94
CA LYS A 24 -6.43 -14.03 -19.33
C LYS A 24 -5.03 -13.57 -19.71
N ALA A 25 -4.25 -14.48 -20.26
CA ALA A 25 -2.84 -14.30 -20.48
C ALA A 25 -2.35 -15.23 -21.60
N TYR A 26 -1.10 -15.03 -22.01
CA TYR A 26 -0.36 -15.99 -22.82
C TYR A 26 1.09 -16.03 -22.38
N PHE A 27 1.78 -17.11 -22.79
CA PHE A 27 3.23 -17.15 -22.78
C PHE A 27 3.78 -17.72 -24.10
N ILE A 28 5.02 -17.36 -24.41
CA ILE A 28 5.78 -17.88 -25.55
C ILE A 28 6.95 -18.69 -25.00
N ASN A 29 7.04 -19.94 -25.36
CA ASN A 29 8.11 -20.83 -24.92
C ASN A 29 9.39 -20.69 -25.77
N ASN A 30 10.41 -21.52 -25.47
CA ASN A 30 11.69 -21.52 -26.21
C ASN A 30 11.55 -21.89 -27.69
N ASN A 31 10.51 -22.61 -28.07
CA ASN A 31 10.22 -23.06 -29.44
C ASN A 31 9.34 -22.04 -30.21
N ASP A 32 9.18 -20.82 -29.69
CA ASP A 32 8.32 -19.76 -30.24
C ASP A 32 6.83 -20.12 -30.31
N LEU A 33 6.42 -21.17 -29.58
CA LEU A 33 5.02 -21.56 -29.48
C LEU A 33 4.31 -20.66 -28.48
N LYS A 34 3.28 -19.94 -28.96
CA LYS A 34 2.38 -19.16 -28.11
C LYS A 34 1.30 -20.06 -27.52
N THR A 35 1.13 -20.02 -26.19
CA THR A 35 0.12 -20.74 -25.45
C THR A 35 -0.78 -19.75 -24.72
N GLU A 36 -2.07 -19.70 -25.10
CA GLU A 36 -3.10 -18.95 -24.38
C GLU A 36 -3.40 -19.67 -23.06
N CYS A 37 -3.52 -18.92 -21.99
CA CYS A 37 -3.67 -19.48 -20.65
C CYS A 37 -4.29 -18.46 -19.68
N LEU A 38 -4.41 -18.84 -18.44
CA LEU A 38 -4.76 -17.98 -17.33
C LEU A 38 -3.54 -17.89 -16.41
N ILE A 39 -2.99 -16.71 -16.18
CA ILE A 39 -1.84 -16.50 -15.27
C ILE A 39 -2.34 -15.92 -13.95
N ARG A 40 -1.80 -16.45 -12.85
CA ARG A 40 -2.02 -15.89 -11.52
C ARG A 40 -1.33 -14.54 -11.41
N ASN A 41 -2.12 -13.47 -11.46
CA ASN A 41 -1.61 -12.12 -11.28
C ASN A 41 -1.42 -11.82 -9.79
N VAL A 42 -0.20 -11.83 -9.33
CA VAL A 42 0.17 -11.49 -7.94
C VAL A 42 0.67 -10.06 -7.82
N ASP A 43 0.61 -9.27 -8.92
CA ASP A 43 1.15 -7.90 -8.99
C ASP A 43 2.60 -7.85 -8.48
N TRP A 44 3.49 -8.56 -9.17
CA TRP A 44 4.88 -8.72 -8.76
C TRP A 44 5.54 -7.38 -8.44
N ARG A 45 5.99 -7.26 -7.22
CA ARG A 45 6.79 -6.11 -6.78
C ARG A 45 8.17 -6.15 -7.45
N ASN A 46 8.78 -7.33 -7.44
CA ASN A 46 10.08 -7.58 -8.08
C ASN A 46 9.87 -8.32 -9.40
N SER A 47 10.87 -8.26 -10.30
CA SER A 47 10.84 -9.05 -11.52
C SER A 47 10.78 -10.55 -11.21
N PRO A 48 9.74 -11.27 -11.66
CA PRO A 48 9.59 -12.69 -11.36
C PRO A 48 10.64 -13.52 -12.09
N THR A 49 10.97 -14.68 -11.53
CA THR A 49 11.71 -15.74 -12.24
C THR A 49 10.78 -16.88 -12.64
N THR A 50 9.60 -16.92 -12.05
CA THR A 50 8.57 -17.93 -12.28
C THR A 50 7.18 -17.32 -12.14
N PHE A 51 6.18 -17.95 -12.76
CA PHE A 51 4.77 -17.60 -12.60
C PHE A 51 3.89 -18.85 -12.60
N GLU A 52 2.71 -18.77 -12.00
CA GLU A 52 1.73 -19.85 -11.99
C GLU A 52 0.68 -19.62 -13.07
N TYR A 53 0.31 -20.67 -13.79
CA TYR A 53 -0.69 -20.60 -14.84
C TYR A 53 -1.59 -21.83 -14.89
N LYS A 54 -2.72 -21.69 -15.56
CA LYS A 54 -3.65 -22.75 -15.93
C LYS A 54 -3.93 -22.69 -17.43
N THR A 55 -4.06 -23.81 -18.09
CA THR A 55 -4.45 -23.85 -19.51
C THR A 55 -5.91 -23.46 -19.73
N ASP A 56 -6.76 -23.75 -18.74
CA ASP A 56 -8.18 -23.36 -18.68
C ASP A 56 -8.62 -23.22 -17.21
N ALA A 57 -9.87 -22.80 -16.99
CA ALA A 57 -10.40 -22.54 -15.65
C ALA A 57 -10.39 -23.74 -14.71
N ASN A 58 -10.49 -24.96 -15.27
CA ASN A 58 -10.62 -26.20 -14.52
C ASN A 58 -9.31 -26.99 -14.44
N SER A 59 -8.28 -26.61 -15.20
CA SER A 59 -7.00 -27.32 -15.22
C SER A 59 -6.23 -27.10 -13.92
N GLU A 60 -5.31 -28.03 -13.64
CA GLU A 60 -4.38 -27.90 -12.53
C GLU A 60 -3.43 -26.71 -12.73
N VAL A 61 -2.96 -26.16 -11.60
CA VAL A 61 -1.98 -25.08 -11.60
C VAL A 61 -0.62 -25.62 -12.04
N GLN A 62 -0.06 -25.01 -13.06
CA GLN A 62 1.27 -25.27 -13.59
C GLN A 62 2.20 -24.10 -13.33
N LYS A 63 3.50 -24.29 -13.50
CA LYS A 63 4.52 -23.27 -13.27
C LYS A 63 5.31 -22.99 -14.56
N GLY A 64 5.27 -21.72 -14.96
CA GLY A 64 6.17 -21.19 -15.98
C GLY A 64 7.49 -20.74 -15.34
N ASP A 65 8.61 -21.00 -16.03
CA ASP A 65 9.96 -20.73 -15.53
C ASP A 65 10.77 -19.94 -16.58
N ILE A 66 11.63 -19.06 -16.11
CA ILE A 66 12.50 -18.23 -16.94
C ILE A 66 13.39 -19.06 -17.89
N LYS A 67 13.69 -20.32 -17.56
CA LYS A 67 14.47 -21.21 -18.43
C LYS A 67 13.71 -21.66 -19.68
N ASN A 68 12.36 -21.77 -19.57
CA ASN A 68 11.50 -22.36 -20.59
C ASN A 68 10.60 -21.35 -21.31
N VAL A 69 10.47 -20.14 -20.77
CA VAL A 69 9.57 -19.10 -21.30
C VAL A 69 10.39 -17.89 -21.76
N LYS A 70 10.14 -17.42 -23.00
CA LYS A 70 10.73 -16.20 -23.57
C LYS A 70 9.93 -14.97 -23.18
N VAL A 71 8.59 -15.05 -23.27
CA VAL A 71 7.68 -13.94 -23.05
C VAL A 71 6.47 -14.46 -22.29
N PHE A 72 5.92 -13.67 -21.36
CA PHE A 72 4.57 -13.86 -20.87
C PHE A 72 3.87 -12.50 -20.72
N GLU A 73 2.57 -12.49 -20.96
CA GLU A 73 1.75 -11.28 -20.87
C GLU A 73 0.41 -11.59 -20.22
N ILE A 74 0.05 -10.83 -19.21
CA ILE A 74 -1.31 -10.74 -18.69
C ILE A 74 -1.95 -9.57 -19.42
N TYR A 75 -3.00 -9.84 -20.19
CA TYR A 75 -3.60 -8.85 -21.07
C TYR A 75 -4.03 -7.58 -20.33
N ASN A 76 -3.61 -6.42 -20.84
CA ASN A 76 -3.85 -5.09 -20.29
C ASN A 76 -3.25 -4.81 -18.90
N GLU A 77 -2.45 -5.72 -18.34
CA GLU A 77 -1.87 -5.58 -17.01
C GLU A 77 -0.35 -5.52 -17.03
N ALA A 78 0.31 -6.55 -17.56
CA ALA A 78 1.76 -6.62 -17.54
C ALA A 78 2.30 -7.57 -18.59
N LYS A 79 3.40 -7.18 -19.24
CA LYS A 79 4.16 -7.98 -20.19
C LYS A 79 5.61 -8.08 -19.74
N TYR A 80 6.17 -9.27 -19.84
CA TYR A 80 7.54 -9.57 -19.45
C TYR A 80 8.25 -10.30 -20.58
N THR A 81 9.48 -9.89 -20.87
CA THR A 81 10.35 -10.53 -21.86
C THR A 81 11.64 -10.98 -21.19
N ARG A 82 12.04 -12.22 -21.44
CA ARG A 82 13.34 -12.74 -20.98
C ARG A 82 14.45 -12.13 -21.78
N ALA A 83 15.47 -11.64 -21.08
CA ALA A 83 16.70 -11.15 -21.68
C ALA A 83 17.91 -11.57 -20.84
N THR A 84 19.04 -11.82 -21.52
CA THR A 84 20.35 -12.02 -20.88
C THR A 84 21.16 -10.78 -21.11
N LEU A 85 21.52 -10.07 -20.05
CA LEU A 85 22.10 -8.72 -20.10
C LEU A 85 23.12 -8.53 -18.98
N ASN A 86 24.01 -7.56 -19.21
CA ASN A 86 24.87 -7.02 -18.17
C ASN A 86 24.08 -6.02 -17.30
N ILE A 87 23.92 -6.33 -16.02
CA ILE A 87 23.17 -5.52 -15.06
C ILE A 87 24.13 -4.99 -13.99
N ASP A 88 24.13 -3.68 -13.80
CA ASP A 88 24.92 -3.02 -12.76
C ASP A 88 24.43 -3.46 -11.36
N GLN A 89 25.33 -4.02 -10.59
CA GLN A 89 25.10 -4.55 -9.24
C GLN A 89 25.35 -3.53 -8.14
N SER A 90 25.70 -2.28 -8.48
CA SER A 90 26.03 -1.25 -7.50
C SER A 90 24.85 -0.98 -6.58
N SER A 91 25.14 -0.97 -5.28
CA SER A 91 24.14 -0.71 -4.23
C SER A 91 23.84 0.78 -4.09
N ASP A 92 22.56 1.09 -3.80
CA ASP A 92 22.11 2.43 -3.44
C ASP A 92 22.19 2.67 -1.90
N ASP A 93 22.47 1.62 -1.12
CA ASP A 93 22.67 1.70 0.33
C ASP A 93 24.02 2.36 0.65
N LEU A 94 24.01 3.41 1.49
CA LEU A 94 25.20 4.15 1.90
C LEU A 94 26.30 3.26 2.47
N ASN A 95 25.94 2.21 3.22
CA ASN A 95 26.90 1.31 3.85
C ASN A 95 27.61 0.37 2.87
N GLN A 96 27.04 0.20 1.65
CA GLN A 96 27.56 -0.68 0.62
C GLN A 96 27.88 0.07 -0.68
N MET A 97 27.82 1.41 -0.64
CA MET A 97 28.03 2.25 -1.80
C MET A 97 29.49 2.27 -2.22
N SER A 98 29.72 1.99 -3.51
CA SER A 98 31.06 2.02 -4.11
C SER A 98 31.58 3.46 -4.26
N THR A 99 32.90 3.65 -4.20
CA THR A 99 33.58 4.90 -4.56
C THR A 99 33.84 5.03 -6.07
N LYS A 100 33.58 3.96 -6.85
CA LYS A 100 33.82 3.95 -8.29
C LYS A 100 32.67 4.63 -9.04
N TYR A 101 33.03 5.49 -9.97
CA TYR A 101 32.06 6.13 -10.89
C TYR A 101 31.44 5.12 -11.87
N GLU A 102 32.21 4.17 -12.37
CA GLU A 102 31.78 3.17 -13.37
C GLU A 102 30.87 2.13 -12.71
N PRO A 103 29.83 1.67 -13.46
CA PRO A 103 28.97 0.57 -13.02
C PRO A 103 29.72 -0.75 -12.92
N GLU A 104 29.29 -1.63 -12.00
CA GLU A 104 29.83 -2.97 -11.82
C GLU A 104 28.85 -4.00 -12.41
N PHE A 105 29.12 -4.42 -13.64
CA PHE A 105 28.21 -5.28 -14.39
C PHE A 105 28.38 -6.77 -14.06
N LEU A 106 27.24 -7.46 -13.96
CA LEU A 106 27.14 -8.91 -13.93
C LEU A 106 26.12 -9.35 -14.99
N GLU A 107 26.47 -10.36 -15.78
CA GLU A 107 25.54 -10.97 -16.73
C GLU A 107 24.47 -11.76 -15.99
N LYS A 108 23.21 -11.45 -16.23
CA LYS A 108 22.04 -12.12 -15.67
C LYS A 108 20.98 -12.38 -16.72
N THR A 109 20.32 -13.54 -16.61
CA THR A 109 19.08 -13.82 -17.37
C THR A 109 17.89 -13.45 -16.48
N VAL A 110 17.10 -12.49 -16.93
CA VAL A 110 16.00 -11.90 -16.17
C VAL A 110 14.73 -11.72 -17.02
N PHE A 111 13.58 -11.59 -16.39
CA PHE A 111 12.40 -11.06 -17.04
C PHE A 111 12.36 -9.54 -16.89
N LEU A 112 12.37 -8.84 -18.01
CA LEU A 112 12.19 -7.40 -18.09
C LEU A 112 10.71 -7.08 -18.23
N LYS A 113 10.17 -6.23 -17.36
CA LYS A 113 8.82 -5.70 -17.47
C LYS A 113 8.78 -4.62 -18.54
N HIS A 114 7.88 -4.73 -19.51
CA HIS A 114 7.60 -3.66 -20.45
C HIS A 114 6.93 -2.48 -19.74
N LEU A 115 7.42 -1.28 -20.00
CA LEU A 115 6.80 -0.02 -19.54
C LEU A 115 6.24 0.77 -20.72
N VAL A 116 6.98 0.83 -21.82
CA VAL A 116 6.57 1.47 -23.07
C VAL A 116 6.97 0.55 -24.24
N ASP A 117 6.01 0.23 -25.09
CA ASP A 117 6.24 -0.39 -26.40
C ASP A 117 6.10 0.68 -27.49
N GLY A 118 6.93 0.62 -28.56
CA GLY A 118 6.94 1.55 -29.68
C GLY A 118 8.26 1.49 -30.43
N SER A 119 8.60 2.52 -31.20
CA SER A 119 9.89 2.64 -31.90
C SER A 119 11.09 2.59 -30.94
N VAL A 120 10.91 3.20 -29.77
CA VAL A 120 11.80 3.07 -28.63
C VAL A 120 11.04 2.38 -27.52
N LYS A 121 11.57 1.25 -26.99
CA LYS A 121 10.96 0.51 -25.90
C LYS A 121 11.68 0.77 -24.60
N LEU A 122 10.90 0.86 -23.52
CA LEU A 122 11.41 0.99 -22.16
C LEU A 122 11.04 -0.22 -21.34
N TYR A 123 12.01 -0.75 -20.62
CA TYR A 123 11.82 -1.89 -19.72
C TYR A 123 12.31 -1.55 -18.33
N LYS A 124 11.76 -2.29 -17.35
CA LYS A 124 12.14 -2.26 -15.95
C LYS A 124 12.59 -3.63 -15.47
N TYR A 125 13.63 -3.65 -14.69
CA TYR A 125 14.05 -4.77 -13.84
C TYR A 125 14.13 -4.33 -12.40
N ASP A 126 13.57 -5.14 -11.49
CA ASP A 126 13.57 -4.91 -10.06
C ASP A 126 13.86 -6.23 -9.35
N ASP A 127 14.93 -6.30 -8.54
CA ASP A 127 15.27 -7.50 -7.75
C ASP A 127 14.92 -7.38 -6.26
N GLY A 128 14.31 -6.24 -5.87
CA GLY A 128 13.94 -5.91 -4.50
C GLY A 128 14.98 -5.07 -3.76
N GLY A 129 16.21 -5.04 -4.22
CA GLY A 129 17.28 -4.20 -3.68
C GLY A 129 17.55 -2.95 -4.51
N TYR A 130 17.38 -3.06 -5.82
CA TYR A 130 17.54 -1.94 -6.76
C TYR A 130 16.61 -2.06 -7.96
N THR A 131 16.30 -0.93 -8.58
CA THR A 131 15.54 -0.85 -9.84
C THR A 131 16.46 -0.35 -10.94
N LYS A 132 16.48 -1.04 -12.10
CA LYS A 132 17.20 -0.64 -13.30
C LYS A 132 16.25 -0.54 -14.49
N TYR A 133 16.49 0.44 -15.36
CA TYR A 133 15.73 0.63 -16.60
C TYR A 133 16.59 0.32 -17.80
N PHE A 134 15.96 -0.22 -18.84
CA PHE A 134 16.61 -0.62 -20.09
C PHE A 134 15.89 0.01 -21.27
N LEU A 135 16.66 0.44 -22.23
CA LEU A 135 16.16 1.04 -23.47
C LEU A 135 16.50 0.11 -24.64
N GLU A 136 15.52 -0.16 -25.49
CA GLU A 136 15.70 -0.87 -26.75
C GLU A 136 15.33 0.08 -27.89
N THR A 137 16.21 0.18 -28.87
CA THR A 137 16.03 0.94 -30.11
C THR A 137 16.00 -0.02 -31.30
N SER A 138 16.25 0.46 -32.49
CA SER A 138 16.25 -0.33 -33.73
C SER A 138 17.23 -1.51 -33.76
N ASP A 139 18.19 -1.57 -32.85
CA ASP A 139 19.13 -2.70 -32.72
C ASP A 139 18.53 -3.91 -32.00
N HIS A 140 17.28 -3.79 -31.53
CA HIS A 140 16.51 -4.85 -30.85
C HIS A 140 17.22 -5.50 -29.65
N GLN A 141 18.13 -4.76 -29.00
CA GLN A 141 18.83 -5.20 -27.81
C GLN A 141 18.60 -4.23 -26.65
N PRO A 142 17.96 -4.66 -25.57
CA PRO A 142 17.80 -3.81 -24.38
C PRO A 142 19.17 -3.48 -23.77
N LYS A 143 19.46 -2.19 -23.59
CA LYS A 143 20.67 -1.67 -22.96
C LYS A 143 20.32 -0.92 -21.70
N GLN A 144 21.03 -1.18 -20.60
CA GLN A 144 20.78 -0.51 -19.33
C GLN A 144 21.02 1.00 -19.46
N LEU A 145 20.06 1.78 -18.99
CA LEU A 145 20.23 3.21 -18.71
C LEU A 145 21.04 3.35 -17.41
N ILE A 146 22.21 3.98 -17.51
CA ILE A 146 23.17 4.03 -16.42
C ILE A 146 22.86 5.20 -15.48
N TYR A 147 22.47 4.85 -14.28
CA TYR A 147 22.34 5.74 -13.13
C TYR A 147 22.94 5.04 -11.92
N LYS A 148 24.01 5.58 -11.35
CA LYS A 148 24.73 4.99 -10.24
C LYS A 148 25.11 6.06 -9.21
N PRO A 149 24.65 5.96 -7.95
CA PRO A 149 25.22 6.73 -6.86
C PRO A 149 26.60 6.17 -6.51
N TYR A 150 27.51 7.04 -6.11
CA TYR A 150 28.85 6.66 -5.62
C TYR A 150 29.34 7.68 -4.58
N LEU A 151 30.25 7.27 -3.71
CA LEU A 151 30.87 8.14 -2.72
C LEU A 151 32.10 8.83 -3.31
N ILE A 152 32.17 10.15 -3.18
CA ILE A 152 33.38 10.93 -3.47
C ILE A 152 34.29 10.95 -2.24
N ASP A 153 33.66 11.02 -1.04
CA ASP A 153 34.31 11.05 0.26
C ASP A 153 33.41 10.28 1.24
N SER A 154 33.84 10.11 2.50
CA SER A 154 33.11 9.34 3.52
C SER A 154 31.63 9.71 3.63
N ASP A 155 31.28 11.00 3.40
CA ASP A 155 29.92 11.52 3.58
C ASP A 155 29.38 12.23 2.31
N ALA A 156 30.16 12.34 1.24
CA ALA A 156 29.74 13.06 0.03
C ALA A 156 29.32 12.08 -1.07
N LYS A 157 28.05 12.16 -1.46
CA LYS A 157 27.42 11.34 -2.50
C LYS A 157 27.37 12.07 -3.83
N ALA A 158 27.82 11.40 -4.89
CA ALA A 158 27.66 11.86 -6.27
C ALA A 158 26.91 10.85 -7.13
N TYR A 159 26.57 11.24 -8.37
CA TYR A 159 25.76 10.42 -9.26
C TYR A 159 26.35 10.35 -10.66
N ASN A 160 26.57 9.14 -11.14
CA ASN A 160 26.77 8.89 -12.55
C ASN A 160 25.39 8.96 -13.25
N ARG A 161 25.19 9.98 -14.08
CA ARG A 161 23.95 10.23 -14.83
C ARG A 161 24.11 9.98 -16.32
N THR A 162 24.86 8.97 -16.69
CA THR A 162 25.12 8.64 -18.11
C THR A 162 23.83 8.36 -18.88
N TYR A 163 22.74 7.92 -18.20
CA TYR A 163 21.43 7.70 -18.84
C TYR A 163 20.92 8.93 -19.62
N GLN A 164 21.22 10.15 -19.18
CA GLN A 164 20.80 11.37 -19.89
C GLN A 164 21.43 11.48 -21.26
N LYS A 165 22.74 11.15 -21.38
CA LYS A 165 23.45 11.08 -22.68
C LYS A 165 22.96 9.91 -23.51
N GLN A 166 22.60 8.78 -22.88
CA GLN A 166 22.04 7.62 -23.60
C GLN A 166 20.66 7.97 -24.18
N LEU A 167 19.80 8.63 -23.42
CA LEU A 167 18.51 9.15 -23.91
C LEU A 167 18.71 10.15 -25.08
N GLN A 168 19.64 11.09 -24.93
CA GLN A 168 19.92 12.06 -25.98
C GLN A 168 20.35 11.41 -27.33
N LYS A 169 21.06 10.30 -27.26
CA LYS A 169 21.46 9.54 -28.47
C LYS A 169 20.36 8.68 -29.07
N ALA A 170 19.43 8.22 -28.21
CA ALA A 170 18.39 7.27 -28.59
C ALA A 170 17.11 7.94 -29.09
N LEU A 171 16.82 9.15 -28.62
CA LEU A 171 15.60 9.86 -28.95
C LEU A 171 15.81 10.84 -30.09
N SER A 172 14.96 10.75 -31.12
CA SER A 172 15.07 11.52 -32.36
C SER A 172 14.02 12.63 -32.50
N CYS A 173 13.03 12.68 -31.60
CA CYS A 173 12.00 13.70 -31.65
C CYS A 173 12.54 15.12 -31.43
N SER A 174 12.41 15.99 -32.44
CA SER A 174 12.89 17.37 -32.40
C SER A 174 12.19 18.26 -31.36
N LYS A 175 11.04 17.82 -30.83
CA LYS A 175 10.30 18.55 -29.78
C LYS A 175 10.87 18.33 -28.38
N ILE A 176 11.73 17.31 -28.20
CA ILE A 176 12.40 17.03 -26.94
C ILE A 176 13.67 17.87 -26.86
N SER A 177 13.67 18.85 -25.97
CA SER A 177 14.82 19.74 -25.79
C SER A 177 15.90 19.12 -24.89
N ALA A 178 17.13 19.65 -24.96
CA ALA A 178 18.20 19.26 -24.04
C ALA A 178 17.83 19.53 -22.56
N ASN A 179 17.00 20.57 -22.31
CA ASN A 179 16.51 20.89 -20.98
C ASN A 179 15.53 19.81 -20.46
N ASP A 180 14.68 19.25 -21.33
CA ASP A 180 13.78 18.15 -20.94
C ASP A 180 14.57 16.92 -20.54
N LEU A 181 15.63 16.59 -21.27
CA LEU A 181 16.54 15.48 -20.93
C LEU A 181 17.25 15.69 -19.59
N GLN A 182 17.71 16.90 -19.30
CA GLN A 182 18.38 17.23 -18.05
C GLN A 182 17.41 17.19 -16.84
N LYS A 183 16.16 17.57 -17.03
CA LYS A 183 15.12 17.56 -16.00
C LYS A 183 14.51 16.17 -15.76
N THR A 184 14.66 15.27 -16.71
CA THR A 184 14.14 13.90 -16.57
C THR A 184 14.89 13.17 -15.46
N GLU A 185 14.21 12.82 -14.40
CA GLU A 185 14.76 12.03 -13.31
C GLU A 185 14.81 10.54 -13.68
N TYR A 186 15.72 9.78 -13.03
CA TYR A 186 15.79 8.32 -13.19
C TYR A 186 14.66 7.63 -12.42
N LYS A 187 13.44 7.93 -12.82
CA LYS A 187 12.17 7.43 -12.22
C LYS A 187 11.27 6.89 -13.34
N GLU A 188 10.51 5.87 -13.01
CA GLU A 188 9.57 5.23 -13.93
C GLU A 188 8.66 6.25 -14.62
N THR A 189 8.03 7.13 -13.81
CA THR A 189 7.10 8.16 -14.31
C THR A 189 7.71 9.07 -15.36
N ASP A 190 8.92 9.55 -15.12
CA ASP A 190 9.59 10.53 -15.97
C ASP A 190 10.13 9.89 -17.25
N LEU A 191 10.73 8.70 -17.11
CA LEU A 191 11.23 7.93 -18.25
C LEU A 191 10.08 7.50 -19.16
N VAL A 192 8.98 6.98 -18.62
CA VAL A 192 7.78 6.62 -19.39
C VAL A 192 7.23 7.82 -20.12
N LYS A 193 7.08 8.97 -19.44
CA LYS A 193 6.57 10.21 -20.04
C LYS A 193 7.45 10.65 -21.22
N LEU A 194 8.76 10.68 -21.04
CA LEU A 194 9.70 11.13 -22.06
C LEU A 194 9.70 10.21 -23.28
N ILE A 195 9.78 8.89 -23.08
CA ILE A 195 9.85 7.91 -24.16
C ILE A 195 8.52 7.81 -24.90
N SER A 196 7.39 7.88 -24.19
CA SER A 196 6.07 7.94 -24.83
C SER A 196 5.94 9.20 -25.70
N ALA A 197 6.40 10.34 -25.22
CA ALA A 197 6.41 11.59 -26.01
C ALA A 197 7.27 11.48 -27.27
N ASN A 198 8.44 10.81 -27.17
CA ASN A 198 9.29 10.55 -28.35
C ASN A 198 8.57 9.66 -29.36
N ASN A 199 8.04 8.51 -28.94
CA ASN A 199 7.38 7.57 -29.83
C ASN A 199 6.15 8.21 -30.51
N GLN A 200 5.35 8.98 -29.75
CA GLN A 200 4.20 9.70 -30.32
C GLN A 200 4.61 10.79 -31.31
N CYS A 201 5.77 11.42 -31.10
CA CYS A 201 6.30 12.42 -32.02
C CYS A 201 6.77 11.79 -33.34
N GLU A 202 7.38 10.60 -33.27
CA GLU A 202 7.90 9.87 -34.45
C GLU A 202 6.78 9.19 -35.25
N ASN A 203 5.86 8.50 -34.53
CA ASN A 203 4.77 7.74 -35.11
C ASN A 203 3.42 8.09 -34.44
N PRO A 204 2.77 9.20 -34.83
CA PRO A 204 1.50 9.64 -34.19
C PRO A 204 0.34 8.66 -34.33
N SER A 205 0.39 7.77 -35.33
CA SER A 205 -0.65 6.78 -35.61
C SER A 205 -0.42 5.41 -34.96
N GLU A 206 0.71 5.20 -34.31
CA GLU A 206 1.01 3.93 -33.64
C GLU A 206 0.34 3.87 -32.26
N ASP A 207 -0.49 2.85 -32.04
CA ASP A 207 -1.05 2.56 -30.73
C ASP A 207 0.08 2.15 -29.76
N GLN A 208 0.57 3.14 -29.02
CA GLN A 208 1.58 2.89 -28.01
C GLN A 208 0.95 2.13 -26.85
N LYS A 209 1.35 0.90 -26.64
CA LYS A 209 1.05 0.19 -25.40
C LYS A 209 1.93 0.75 -24.28
N VAL A 210 1.44 1.75 -23.60
CA VAL A 210 2.00 2.19 -22.34
C VAL A 210 1.32 1.35 -21.25
N VAL A 211 2.10 0.59 -20.49
CA VAL A 211 1.56 -0.10 -19.32
C VAL A 211 1.05 0.98 -18.35
N ALA A 212 -0.25 1.00 -18.14
CA ALA A 212 -0.88 1.99 -17.28
C ALA A 212 -0.23 1.95 -15.90
N GLN A 213 0.35 3.07 -15.50
CA GLN A 213 0.90 3.17 -14.15
C GLN A 213 -0.25 3.11 -13.15
N LYS A 214 -0.19 2.12 -12.27
CA LYS A 214 -1.17 2.03 -11.19
C LYS A 214 -0.99 3.23 -10.27
N LYS A 215 -2.02 4.05 -10.16
CA LYS A 215 -2.05 5.23 -9.27
C LYS A 215 -2.74 4.86 -7.97
N GLY A 216 -2.28 5.45 -6.87
CA GLY A 216 -3.01 5.37 -5.62
C GLY A 216 -4.39 6.04 -5.73
N ILE A 217 -5.34 5.56 -4.96
CA ILE A 217 -6.71 6.07 -4.94
C ILE A 217 -6.91 6.80 -3.61
N ILE A 218 -7.47 8.01 -3.69
CA ILE A 218 -7.85 8.79 -2.51
C ILE A 218 -9.37 8.70 -2.39
N ASN A 219 -9.84 8.23 -1.23
CA ASN A 219 -11.24 8.17 -0.88
C ASN A 219 -11.52 9.11 0.28
N LEU A 220 -12.66 9.79 0.23
CA LEU A 220 -13.18 10.62 1.31
C LEU A 220 -14.59 10.13 1.64
N SER A 221 -14.85 9.83 2.92
CA SER A 221 -16.12 9.26 3.36
C SER A 221 -16.61 9.95 4.63
N VAL A 222 -17.92 10.10 4.76
CA VAL A 222 -18.57 10.49 6.01
C VAL A 222 -19.08 9.25 6.71
N ARG A 223 -18.74 9.08 7.99
CA ARG A 223 -19.02 7.89 8.78
C ARG A 223 -19.89 8.20 10.01
N PRO A 224 -21.21 8.07 9.89
CA PRO A 224 -22.06 8.05 11.08
C PRO A 224 -21.74 6.80 11.92
N ARG A 225 -21.71 6.96 13.24
CA ARG A 225 -21.37 5.88 14.19
C ARG A 225 -22.41 5.77 15.29
N ILE A 226 -22.59 4.54 15.75
CA ILE A 226 -23.24 4.22 17.01
C ILE A 226 -22.18 3.63 17.91
N ASN A 227 -21.93 4.27 19.04
CA ASN A 227 -20.92 3.87 20.00
C ASN A 227 -21.58 3.23 21.22
N PHE A 228 -21.04 2.14 21.72
CA PHE A 228 -21.39 1.55 23.00
C PHE A 228 -20.18 1.73 23.91
N ALA A 229 -20.32 2.63 24.88
CA ALA A 229 -19.24 3.00 25.76
C ALA A 229 -19.61 2.76 27.24
N SER A 230 -18.63 2.26 27.97
CA SER A 230 -18.70 2.16 29.45
C SER A 230 -17.43 2.76 30.02
N MET A 231 -17.47 3.25 31.24
CA MET A 231 -16.34 3.82 31.94
C MET A 231 -16.27 3.30 33.36
N THR A 232 -15.05 2.94 33.77
CA THR A 232 -14.76 2.57 35.16
C THR A 232 -13.68 3.51 35.66
N PHE A 233 -13.90 4.09 36.86
CA PHE A 233 -12.87 4.87 37.51
C PHE A 233 -12.79 4.54 39.00
N THR A 234 -11.59 4.69 39.53
CA THR A 234 -11.29 4.44 40.94
C THR A 234 -10.87 5.74 41.60
N ASN A 235 -11.58 6.15 42.63
CA ASN A 235 -11.15 7.27 43.47
C ASN A 235 -10.20 6.77 44.57
N ALA A 236 -8.93 7.10 44.47
CA ALA A 236 -7.90 6.67 45.41
C ALA A 236 -8.12 7.18 46.84
N ASN A 237 -8.84 8.30 47.01
CA ASN A 237 -9.10 8.93 48.28
C ASN A 237 -10.40 8.47 48.96
N GLN A 238 -11.33 7.96 48.17
CA GLN A 238 -12.62 7.47 48.61
C GLN A 238 -12.78 6.01 48.19
N ARG A 239 -12.08 5.09 48.73
CA ARG A 239 -12.09 3.61 48.60
C ARG A 239 -13.23 2.99 47.74
N GLY A 240 -13.66 3.64 46.68
CA GLY A 240 -14.76 3.22 45.80
C GLY A 240 -14.32 3.07 44.34
N GLN A 241 -14.72 1.98 43.73
CA GLN A 241 -14.71 1.80 42.29
C GLN A 241 -16.10 2.13 41.75
N TYR A 242 -16.17 3.03 40.78
CA TYR A 242 -17.42 3.42 40.12
C TYR A 242 -17.42 2.83 38.72
N GLU A 243 -18.34 1.93 38.45
CA GLU A 243 -18.59 1.34 37.14
C GLU A 243 -19.78 2.04 36.50
N MET A 244 -19.53 2.94 35.56
CA MET A 244 -20.61 3.60 34.82
C MET A 244 -21.28 2.65 33.85
N GLU A 245 -22.61 2.68 33.83
CA GLU A 245 -23.38 1.85 32.90
C GLU A 245 -22.99 2.08 31.46
N ALA A 246 -23.00 0.99 30.68
CA ALA A 246 -22.79 1.06 29.22
C ALA A 246 -23.93 1.89 28.60
N LYS A 247 -23.55 2.92 27.83
CA LYS A 247 -24.51 3.80 27.14
C LYS A 247 -24.25 3.79 25.65
N THR A 248 -25.37 3.90 24.92
CA THR A 248 -25.32 4.10 23.47
C THR A 248 -25.18 5.58 23.18
N GLY A 249 -24.13 5.94 22.44
CA GLY A 249 -23.87 7.29 21.94
C GLY A 249 -23.87 7.32 20.42
N PHE A 250 -24.03 8.52 19.87
CA PHE A 250 -23.88 8.76 18.44
C PHE A 250 -22.61 9.57 18.21
N GLY A 251 -21.91 9.22 17.14
CA GLY A 251 -20.71 9.93 16.68
C GLY A 251 -20.78 10.16 15.17
N ILE A 252 -19.96 11.07 14.70
CA ILE A 252 -19.75 11.32 13.27
C ILE A 252 -18.27 11.49 13.02
N GLY A 253 -17.76 10.81 11.99
CA GLY A 253 -16.39 10.91 11.53
C GLY A 253 -16.31 11.25 10.06
N VAL A 254 -15.14 11.76 9.65
CA VAL A 254 -14.76 11.93 8.25
C VAL A 254 -13.51 11.11 8.02
N GLU A 255 -13.59 10.09 7.17
CA GLU A 255 -12.44 9.24 6.85
C GLU A 255 -11.79 9.70 5.55
N LEU A 256 -10.49 9.96 5.62
CA LEU A 256 -9.59 10.09 4.47
C LEU A 256 -8.80 8.79 4.35
N GLU A 257 -8.89 8.14 3.19
CA GLU A 257 -8.19 6.90 2.88
C GLU A 257 -7.31 7.09 1.65
N TYR A 258 -6.06 6.65 1.74
CA TYR A 258 -5.17 6.50 0.58
C TYR A 258 -4.88 5.02 0.34
N VAL A 259 -5.42 4.50 -0.76
CA VAL A 259 -5.21 3.10 -1.20
C VAL A 259 -3.94 3.04 -2.03
N PHE A 260 -3.00 2.20 -1.62
CA PHE A 260 -1.73 2.02 -2.33
C PHE A 260 -1.92 1.24 -3.63
N PRO A 261 -1.22 1.64 -4.71
CA PRO A 261 -1.36 1.01 -6.03
C PRO A 261 -0.64 -0.34 -6.17
N PHE A 262 -0.07 -0.86 -5.10
CA PHE A 262 0.61 -2.15 -5.09
C PHE A 262 -0.26 -3.25 -4.47
N ASN A 263 0.14 -4.50 -4.68
CA ASN A 263 -0.55 -5.69 -4.16
C ASN A 263 -2.06 -5.66 -4.45
N ARG A 264 -2.43 -5.23 -5.67
CA ARG A 264 -3.82 -5.16 -6.14
C ARG A 264 -4.72 -4.27 -5.24
N ASN A 265 -4.21 -3.15 -4.78
CA ASN A 265 -4.94 -2.19 -3.94
C ASN A 265 -5.47 -2.79 -2.62
N LYS A 266 -4.74 -3.78 -2.06
CA LYS A 266 -5.14 -4.42 -0.81
C LYS A 266 -4.77 -3.63 0.44
N TRP A 267 -3.89 -2.66 0.34
CA TRP A 267 -3.41 -1.88 1.47
C TRP A 267 -3.79 -0.42 1.35
N SER A 268 -4.22 0.16 2.46
CA SER A 268 -4.43 1.60 2.55
C SER A 268 -3.98 2.14 3.91
N VAL A 269 -3.73 3.45 3.95
CA VAL A 269 -3.65 4.21 5.19
C VAL A 269 -4.93 5.00 5.35
N ILE A 270 -5.38 5.13 6.59
CA ILE A 270 -6.63 5.81 6.95
C ILE A 270 -6.38 6.83 8.05
N LEU A 271 -7.09 7.94 7.98
CA LEU A 271 -7.20 8.95 9.02
C LEU A 271 -8.68 9.30 9.17
N GLU A 272 -9.23 9.19 10.38
CA GLU A 272 -10.67 9.37 10.59
C GLU A 272 -10.96 10.25 11.81
N PRO A 273 -10.78 11.60 11.74
CA PRO A 273 -11.26 12.47 12.81
C PRO A 273 -12.73 12.22 13.10
N THR A 274 -13.03 11.89 14.36
CA THR A 274 -14.34 11.47 14.81
C THR A 274 -14.72 12.22 16.08
N TYR A 275 -15.86 12.90 16.08
CA TYR A 275 -16.46 13.45 17.29
C TYR A 275 -17.24 12.38 18.04
N GLN A 276 -17.04 12.32 19.34
CA GLN A 276 -17.81 11.48 20.23
C GLN A 276 -18.12 12.14 21.56
N SER A 277 -19.17 11.68 22.22
CA SER A 277 -19.56 12.14 23.56
C SER A 277 -20.10 11.00 24.38
N TYR A 278 -19.87 11.08 25.69
CA TYR A 278 -20.37 10.13 26.66
C TYR A 278 -20.83 10.87 27.93
N LYS A 279 -22.08 10.67 28.35
CA LYS A 279 -22.61 11.22 29.59
C LYS A 279 -23.26 10.12 30.39
N ALA A 280 -22.84 9.97 31.65
CA ALA A 280 -23.39 8.98 32.53
C ALA A 280 -23.44 9.51 33.98
N GLN A 281 -24.35 8.94 34.75
CA GLN A 281 -24.47 9.19 36.19
C GLN A 281 -24.70 7.85 36.89
N GLN A 282 -24.06 7.69 38.03
CA GLN A 282 -24.25 6.54 38.87
C GLN A 282 -24.38 6.98 40.34
N THR A 283 -25.29 6.36 41.05
CA THR A 283 -25.44 6.54 42.51
C THR A 283 -25.00 5.24 43.16
N ASN A 284 -24.06 5.33 44.07
CA ASN A 284 -23.61 4.18 44.84
C ASN A 284 -24.47 4.09 46.10
N ASN A 285 -25.36 3.10 46.15
CA ASN A 285 -26.25 2.83 47.32
C ASN A 285 -25.65 1.66 48.09
N ASP A 286 -24.63 1.90 48.86
CA ASP A 286 -23.97 0.88 49.72
C ASP A 286 -24.68 0.69 51.06
N GLY A 287 -25.90 1.25 51.23
CA GLY A 287 -26.65 1.22 52.47
C GLY A 287 -26.17 2.21 53.53
N SER A 288 -25.19 3.03 53.21
CA SER A 288 -24.72 4.15 54.02
C SER A 288 -25.69 5.33 53.91
N ILE A 289 -25.82 6.12 54.99
CA ILE A 289 -26.52 7.40 54.97
C ILE A 289 -25.86 8.43 54.05
N PHE A 290 -24.72 8.09 53.45
CA PHE A 290 -23.95 8.88 52.51
C PHE A 290 -23.95 8.20 51.14
N SER A 291 -25.08 8.29 50.41
CA SER A 291 -25.07 7.84 49.01
C SER A 291 -24.28 8.82 48.14
N ASP A 292 -23.16 8.38 47.63
CA ASP A 292 -22.33 9.18 46.72
C ASP A 292 -22.84 9.07 45.28
N LYS A 293 -23.01 10.20 44.64
CA LYS A 293 -23.37 10.27 43.24
C LYS A 293 -22.16 10.68 42.42
N ALA A 294 -21.83 9.90 41.42
CA ALA A 294 -20.80 10.22 40.44
C ALA A 294 -21.41 10.57 39.08
N SER A 295 -20.97 11.62 38.46
CA SER A 295 -21.36 11.98 37.10
C SER A 295 -20.15 12.22 36.22
N VAL A 296 -20.27 11.85 34.96
CA VAL A 296 -19.26 12.09 33.91
C VAL A 296 -19.91 12.79 32.72
N ASP A 297 -19.26 13.85 32.26
CA ASP A 297 -19.54 14.53 30.99
C ASP A 297 -18.25 14.57 30.21
N TYR A 298 -18.18 13.74 29.16
CA TYR A 298 -17.02 13.57 28.32
C TYR A 298 -17.38 13.85 26.87
N SER A 299 -16.56 14.65 26.19
CA SER A 299 -16.61 14.81 24.74
C SER A 299 -15.21 15.00 24.19
N SER A 300 -14.94 14.43 23.03
CA SER A 300 -13.63 14.49 22.39
C SER A 300 -13.73 14.46 20.88
N ILE A 301 -12.64 14.86 20.24
CA ILE A 301 -12.34 14.55 18.85
C ILE A 301 -11.20 13.54 18.87
N GLU A 302 -11.49 12.33 18.44
CA GLU A 302 -10.49 11.29 18.22
C GLU A 302 -9.93 11.41 16.81
N PHE A 303 -8.63 11.11 16.67
CA PHE A 303 -7.93 11.03 15.40
C PHE A 303 -7.34 9.61 15.23
N PRO A 304 -8.16 8.61 14.90
CA PRO A 304 -7.67 7.30 14.52
C PRO A 304 -6.86 7.38 13.23
N MET A 305 -5.59 7.01 13.31
CA MET A 305 -4.69 6.89 12.18
C MET A 305 -4.22 5.43 12.09
N GLY A 306 -4.28 4.82 10.91
CA GLY A 306 -3.94 3.41 10.83
C GLY A 306 -3.78 2.86 9.44
N ILE A 307 -3.60 1.55 9.43
CA ILE A 307 -3.52 0.75 8.21
C ILE A 307 -4.79 -0.09 8.06
N ARG A 308 -5.19 -0.29 6.80
CA ARG A 308 -6.30 -1.16 6.42
C ARG A 308 -5.83 -2.18 5.41
N HIS A 309 -6.24 -3.42 5.58
CA HIS A 309 -6.03 -4.49 4.61
C HIS A 309 -7.37 -5.00 4.08
N TYR A 310 -7.48 -5.08 2.75
CA TYR A 310 -8.66 -5.56 2.05
C TYR A 310 -8.53 -7.01 1.62
N PHE A 311 -9.62 -7.76 1.79
CA PHE A 311 -9.82 -9.11 1.29
C PHE A 311 -10.95 -9.09 0.26
N PHE A 312 -10.62 -9.12 -1.02
CA PHE A 312 -11.60 -9.12 -2.10
C PHE A 312 -12.31 -10.46 -2.18
N LEU A 313 -13.63 -10.46 -2.01
CA LEU A 313 -14.46 -11.65 -2.13
C LEU A 313 -14.87 -11.87 -3.59
N ASN A 314 -15.19 -10.79 -4.29
CA ASN A 314 -15.49 -10.73 -5.72
C ASN A 314 -15.25 -9.29 -6.22
N ASN A 315 -15.66 -9.01 -7.47
CA ASN A 315 -15.47 -7.67 -8.08
C ASN A 315 -16.27 -6.55 -7.42
N GLN A 316 -17.27 -6.87 -6.61
CA GLN A 316 -18.18 -5.90 -5.98
C GLN A 316 -18.10 -5.90 -4.45
N SER A 317 -17.45 -6.89 -3.86
CA SER A 317 -17.50 -7.14 -2.42
C SER A 317 -16.12 -7.36 -1.85
N LYS A 318 -15.81 -6.67 -0.77
CA LYS A 318 -14.56 -6.84 -0.03
C LYS A 318 -14.78 -6.74 1.49
N LEU A 319 -14.07 -7.57 2.23
CA LEU A 319 -13.89 -7.42 3.67
C LEU A 319 -12.64 -6.59 3.92
N PHE A 320 -12.56 -5.95 5.07
CA PHE A 320 -11.34 -5.29 5.50
C PHE A 320 -11.10 -5.44 7.00
N VAL A 321 -9.84 -5.32 7.37
CA VAL A 321 -9.39 -5.22 8.76
C VAL A 321 -8.58 -3.95 8.92
N ASN A 322 -8.77 -3.27 10.06
CA ASN A 322 -8.05 -2.06 10.44
C ASN A 322 -7.21 -2.32 11.68
N ALA A 323 -6.02 -1.72 11.74
CA ALA A 323 -5.25 -1.50 12.96
C ALA A 323 -4.92 -0.02 13.04
N GLN A 324 -5.31 0.63 14.13
CA GLN A 324 -5.26 2.08 14.26
C GLN A 324 -4.62 2.48 15.59
N TYR A 325 -3.90 3.57 15.56
CA TYR A 325 -3.48 4.32 16.72
C TYR A 325 -4.38 5.54 16.87
N ILE A 326 -4.94 5.75 18.06
CA ILE A 326 -5.95 6.76 18.30
C ILE A 326 -5.36 7.85 19.20
N PHE A 327 -5.27 9.04 18.63
CA PHE A 327 -5.02 10.27 19.40
C PHE A 327 -6.35 10.85 19.82
N ASP A 328 -6.47 11.22 21.08
CA ASP A 328 -7.67 11.81 21.62
C ASP A 328 -7.42 13.27 22.01
N TYR A 329 -8.27 14.17 21.50
CA TYR A 329 -8.28 15.57 21.89
C TYR A 329 -9.55 15.86 22.68
N ASN A 330 -9.39 16.00 24.00
CA ASN A 330 -10.49 16.28 24.92
C ASN A 330 -11.05 17.68 24.70
N LEU A 331 -12.36 17.77 24.45
CA LEU A 331 -13.10 19.00 24.41
C LEU A 331 -13.69 19.33 25.79
N THR A 332 -14.30 18.31 26.42
CA THR A 332 -14.89 18.40 27.76
C THR A 332 -14.60 17.12 28.50
N THR A 333 -14.09 17.22 29.71
CA THR A 333 -13.91 16.07 30.59
C THR A 333 -14.17 16.55 32.02
N LYS A 334 -15.38 16.33 32.51
CA LYS A 334 -15.80 16.69 33.89
C LYS A 334 -16.21 15.42 34.60
N PHE A 335 -15.58 15.18 35.73
CA PHE A 335 -15.99 14.17 36.69
C PHE A 335 -16.45 14.91 37.94
N GLU A 336 -17.70 14.77 38.32
CA GLU A 336 -18.28 15.39 39.49
C GLU A 336 -18.69 14.32 40.49
N PHE A 337 -18.31 14.51 41.75
CA PHE A 337 -18.71 13.68 42.85
C PHE A 337 -19.57 14.51 43.76
N ILE A 338 -20.75 14.02 44.09
CA ILE A 338 -21.71 14.64 45.01
C ILE A 338 -21.88 13.72 46.18
N ASP A 339 -21.60 14.19 47.41
CA ASP A 339 -21.80 13.42 48.63
C ASP A 339 -23.30 13.29 48.99
N GLY A 340 -23.61 12.37 49.89
CA GLY A 340 -25.00 12.17 50.33
C GLY A 340 -25.70 13.37 50.98
N MET A 341 -24.95 14.45 51.26
CA MET A 341 -25.50 15.72 51.74
C MET A 341 -25.68 16.74 50.58
N GLY A 342 -25.48 16.33 49.35
CA GLY A 342 -25.62 17.19 48.16
C GLY A 342 -24.46 18.18 47.92
N ARG A 343 -23.34 18.00 48.62
CA ARG A 343 -22.19 18.87 48.47
C ARG A 343 -21.31 18.38 47.30
N LEU A 344 -20.91 19.32 46.45
CA LEU A 344 -19.96 19.01 45.33
C LEU A 344 -18.60 18.65 45.93
N GLY A 345 -18.14 17.45 45.66
CA GLY A 345 -16.79 17.01 45.98
C GLY A 345 -15.78 17.54 44.93
N ASN A 346 -14.65 16.85 44.77
CA ASN A 346 -13.60 17.25 43.83
C ASN A 346 -14.07 17.08 42.39
N THR A 347 -13.87 18.10 41.55
CA THR A 347 -13.96 18.00 40.11
C THR A 347 -12.59 17.57 39.58
N LEU A 348 -12.56 16.48 38.84
CA LEU A 348 -11.33 16.00 38.20
C LEU A 348 -11.38 16.31 36.70
N GLU A 349 -10.27 16.80 36.18
CA GLU A 349 -10.08 16.95 34.71
C GLU A 349 -9.35 15.72 34.17
N GLY A 350 -9.90 15.09 33.13
CA GLY A 350 -9.26 13.98 32.47
C GLY A 350 -8.17 14.46 31.51
N LYS A 351 -7.08 13.69 31.41
CA LYS A 351 -6.06 13.89 30.37
C LYS A 351 -6.31 12.95 29.21
N SER A 352 -5.97 13.42 28.00
CA SER A 352 -6.00 12.58 26.81
C SER A 352 -5.13 11.35 26.97
N ALA A 353 -5.64 10.21 26.55
CA ALA A 353 -4.91 8.95 26.52
C ALA A 353 -4.71 8.50 25.08
N GLN A 354 -3.60 7.78 24.86
CA GLN A 354 -3.32 7.15 23.59
C GLN A 354 -3.89 5.74 23.62
N ASN A 355 -4.58 5.34 22.55
CA ASN A 355 -5.23 4.05 22.45
C ASN A 355 -4.95 3.36 21.13
N PHE A 356 -5.13 2.04 21.11
CA PHE A 356 -5.13 1.23 19.91
C PHE A 356 -6.55 0.78 19.58
N GLY A 357 -6.90 0.85 18.30
CA GLY A 357 -8.18 0.38 17.77
C GLY A 357 -7.97 -0.71 16.74
N TYR A 358 -8.86 -1.69 16.75
CA TYR A 358 -8.96 -2.73 15.73
C TYR A 358 -10.37 -2.74 15.18
N GLY A 359 -10.48 -2.94 13.88
CA GLY A 359 -11.78 -2.96 13.23
C GLY A 359 -11.85 -4.02 12.15
N ILE A 360 -13.06 -4.49 11.91
CA ILE A 360 -13.42 -5.33 10.78
C ILE A 360 -14.63 -4.71 10.10
N GLY A 361 -14.66 -4.77 8.77
CA GLY A 361 -15.78 -4.23 8.02
C GLY A 361 -15.98 -4.92 6.68
N TYR A 362 -17.11 -4.60 6.07
CA TYR A 362 -17.50 -5.05 4.75
C TYR A 362 -17.81 -3.86 3.87
N GLN A 363 -17.38 -3.91 2.62
CA GLN A 363 -17.65 -2.89 1.61
C GLN A 363 -18.25 -3.54 0.37
N TYR A 364 -19.35 -2.95 -0.11
CA TYR A 364 -20.05 -3.39 -1.31
C TYR A 364 -20.13 -2.22 -2.29
N ASN A 365 -19.87 -2.49 -3.56
CA ASN A 365 -19.84 -1.51 -4.66
C ASN A 365 -18.97 -0.28 -4.37
N ASN A 366 -17.78 -0.32 -4.94
CA ASN A 366 -16.99 0.89 -5.11
C ASN A 366 -16.49 0.96 -6.54
#